data_3708740559a70d68e9c7f3da3601f42e
#
_entry.id   3708740559a70d68e9c7f3da3601f42e
#
_cell.length_a   1.000
_cell.length_b   1.000
_cell.length_c   1.000
_cell.angle_alpha   90.00
_cell.angle_beta   90.00
_cell.angle_gamma   90.00
#
_symmetry.space_group_name_H-M   'P 1'
#
loop_
_entity.id
_entity.type
_entity.pdbx_description
1 polymer ?
#
loop_
_entity_poly.entity_id
_entity_poly.type
_entity_poly.pdbx_seq_one_letter_code
_entity_poly.pdbx_strand_id
1 'polypeptide(L)'
;GNFKVRLQATNEKGTDEKEITLKIGSEIMLTPPMGWNSWNCWRFAADDQKVRDAARIMHEKLQAYGWTYVNIDDGWEADERTPEGELPANEKFPDFKTLTDYIHSLGLKFGIYSSPGWTTCGRHIGSCQHELTDAKTWEKWGVDYLKYDYCGYAAIEKNSEEKTIQEPFIVMRNALDQIKRDIVYCVGYGAPNVWNWGAEAGGNLWRTTRDINDQWNIVMAIGCFQDVCAYVSAPGKY
;
A
#
# COMPACT_ATOMS: atom_id res chain seq x y z
N GLY A 1 2.36 1.69 23.06
CA GLY A 1 3.49 2.13 23.88
C GLY A 1 4.83 1.61 23.40
N ASN A 2 5.92 2.21 23.84
CA ASN A 2 7.27 1.75 23.54
C ASN A 2 7.76 0.82 24.66
N PHE A 3 8.20 -0.38 24.30
CA PHE A 3 8.69 -1.38 25.24
C PHE A 3 10.15 -1.70 24.93
N LYS A 4 11.03 -1.54 25.91
CA LYS A 4 12.43 -1.95 25.78
C LYS A 4 12.53 -3.46 26.02
N VAL A 5 13.12 -4.17 25.07
CA VAL A 5 13.38 -5.59 25.15
C VAL A 5 14.89 -5.80 25.09
N ARG A 6 15.44 -6.48 26.08
CA ARG A 6 16.84 -6.88 26.11
C ARG A 6 16.95 -8.31 25.58
N LEU A 7 17.68 -8.47 24.51
CA LEU A 7 18.08 -9.78 23.99
C LEU A 7 19.46 -10.10 24.54
N GLN A 8 19.61 -11.26 25.16
CA GLN A 8 20.87 -11.73 25.70
C GLN A 8 21.20 -13.10 25.09
N ALA A 9 22.38 -13.24 24.56
CA ALA A 9 22.92 -14.49 24.07
C ALA A 9 24.18 -14.86 24.86
N THR A 10 24.20 -16.06 25.47
CA THR A 10 25.33 -16.54 26.28
C THR A 10 25.83 -17.84 25.74
N ASN A 11 27.16 -17.99 25.64
CA ASN A 11 27.84 -19.22 25.31
C ASN A 11 29.13 -19.33 26.16
N GLU A 12 29.91 -20.38 25.95
CA GLU A 12 31.18 -20.60 26.65
C GLU A 12 32.25 -19.51 26.38
N LYS A 13 32.10 -18.65 25.41
CA LYS A 13 32.99 -17.53 25.08
C LYS A 13 32.57 -16.21 25.72
N GLY A 14 31.36 -16.14 26.28
CA GLY A 14 30.85 -14.93 26.91
C GLY A 14 29.37 -14.68 26.66
N THR A 15 28.95 -13.47 27.05
CA THR A 15 27.58 -12.98 26.88
C THR A 15 27.61 -11.73 26.01
N ASP A 16 26.70 -11.68 25.03
CA ASP A 16 26.41 -10.48 24.25
C ASP A 16 24.96 -10.05 24.48
N GLU A 17 24.74 -8.74 24.51
CA GLU A 17 23.42 -8.15 24.78
C GLU A 17 23.08 -7.12 23.74
N LYS A 18 21.80 -7.09 23.32
CA LYS A 18 21.23 -6.03 22.47
C LYS A 18 19.90 -5.56 23.01
N GLU A 19 19.78 -4.26 23.21
CA GLU A 19 18.50 -3.65 23.54
C GLU A 19 17.80 -3.22 22.25
N ILE A 20 16.51 -3.60 22.10
CA ILE A 20 15.63 -3.16 21.03
C ILE A 20 14.39 -2.50 21.62
N THR A 21 13.80 -1.56 20.91
CA THR A 21 12.53 -0.94 21.29
C THR A 21 11.42 -1.52 20.44
N LEU A 22 10.47 -2.20 21.06
CA LEU A 22 9.23 -2.62 20.43
C LEU A 22 8.19 -1.50 20.57
N LYS A 23 7.64 -1.06 19.46
CA LYS A 23 6.53 -0.10 19.42
C LYS A 23 5.22 -0.87 19.28
N ILE A 24 4.29 -0.67 20.23
CA ILE A 24 2.97 -1.31 20.24
C ILE A 24 1.92 -0.20 20.41
N GLY A 25 0.92 -0.17 19.53
CA GLY A 25 -0.19 0.78 19.61
C GLY A 25 -0.37 1.59 18.33
N SER A 26 -0.32 2.91 18.41
CA SER A 26 -0.69 3.85 17.34
C SER A 26 0.13 3.81 16.05
N GLU A 27 1.22 3.05 15.99
CA GLU A 27 2.01 2.92 14.77
C GLU A 27 1.69 1.60 14.06
N ILE A 28 1.40 1.67 12.76
CA ILE A 28 1.16 0.53 11.89
C ILE A 28 2.40 0.22 11.05
N MET A 29 2.46 -0.96 10.47
CA MET A 29 3.53 -1.39 9.57
C MET A 29 4.93 -1.27 10.22
N LEU A 30 5.11 -1.89 11.38
CA LEU A 30 6.39 -1.88 12.10
C LEU A 30 7.50 -2.65 11.39
N THR A 31 7.14 -3.49 10.42
CA THR A 31 8.03 -4.20 9.49
C THR A 31 7.56 -3.95 8.06
N PRO A 32 8.43 -4.03 7.05
CA PRO A 32 8.03 -3.94 5.65
C PRO A 32 6.90 -4.92 5.34
N PRO A 33 5.81 -4.49 4.66
CA PRO A 33 4.71 -5.39 4.35
C PRO A 33 5.15 -6.41 3.31
N MET A 34 4.85 -7.67 3.55
CA MET A 34 5.05 -8.76 2.61
C MET A 34 3.69 -9.21 2.08
N GLY A 35 3.56 -9.27 0.76
CA GLY A 35 2.27 -9.58 0.16
C GLY A 35 2.33 -9.78 -1.34
N TRP A 36 1.16 -9.97 -1.92
CA TRP A 36 0.92 -10.14 -3.34
C TRP A 36 0.04 -8.99 -3.87
N ASN A 37 0.32 -8.57 -5.11
CA ASN A 37 -0.45 -7.59 -5.84
C ASN A 37 -0.90 -8.19 -7.17
N SER A 38 -2.14 -7.94 -7.58
CA SER A 38 -2.76 -8.59 -8.73
C SER A 38 -2.20 -8.17 -10.09
N TRP A 39 -1.52 -6.98 -10.19
CA TRP A 39 -1.19 -6.37 -11.46
C TRP A 39 -0.34 -7.25 -12.39
N ASN A 40 0.82 -7.67 -11.93
CA ASN A 40 1.74 -8.44 -12.78
C ASN A 40 1.22 -9.84 -13.14
N CYS A 41 0.26 -10.35 -12.34
CA CYS A 41 -0.33 -11.68 -12.55
C CYS A 41 -1.55 -11.62 -13.48
N TRP A 42 -2.46 -10.67 -13.22
CA TRP A 42 -3.79 -10.67 -13.84
C TRP A 42 -4.14 -9.37 -14.55
N ARG A 43 -3.48 -8.25 -14.24
CA ARG A 43 -3.86 -6.92 -14.74
C ARG A 43 -5.37 -6.71 -14.59
N PHE A 44 -6.03 -6.23 -15.64
CA PHE A 44 -7.49 -6.02 -15.65
C PHE A 44 -8.33 -7.31 -15.65
N ALA A 45 -7.70 -8.48 -15.76
CA ALA A 45 -8.40 -9.76 -15.66
C ALA A 45 -8.52 -10.27 -14.22
N ALA A 46 -8.07 -9.49 -13.21
CA ALA A 46 -8.34 -9.78 -11.80
C ALA A 46 -9.86 -9.77 -11.53
N ASP A 47 -10.32 -10.70 -10.69
CA ASP A 47 -11.71 -10.82 -10.26
C ASP A 47 -11.76 -11.38 -8.84
N ASP A 48 -12.95 -11.37 -8.22
CA ASP A 48 -13.19 -11.85 -6.85
C ASP A 48 -12.67 -13.28 -6.63
N GLN A 49 -12.92 -14.20 -7.57
CA GLN A 49 -12.51 -15.61 -7.41
C GLN A 49 -10.98 -15.76 -7.43
N LYS A 50 -10.28 -15.08 -8.34
CA LYS A 50 -8.82 -15.13 -8.42
C LYS A 50 -8.16 -14.55 -7.17
N VAL A 51 -8.73 -13.48 -6.61
CA VAL A 51 -8.24 -12.89 -5.37
C VAL A 51 -8.47 -13.81 -4.18
N ARG A 52 -9.63 -14.49 -4.08
CA ARG A 52 -9.87 -15.51 -3.07
C ARG A 52 -8.89 -16.67 -3.18
N ASP A 53 -8.62 -17.14 -4.38
CA ASP A 53 -7.65 -18.21 -4.61
C ASP A 53 -6.23 -17.80 -4.23
N ALA A 54 -5.82 -16.58 -4.57
CA ALA A 54 -4.52 -16.03 -4.14
C ALA A 54 -4.44 -15.92 -2.61
N ALA A 55 -5.49 -15.45 -1.95
CA ALA A 55 -5.56 -15.37 -0.49
C ALA A 55 -5.46 -16.76 0.16
N ARG A 56 -6.19 -17.75 -0.35
CA ARG A 56 -6.12 -19.13 0.13
C ARG A 56 -4.72 -19.71 -0.01
N ILE A 57 -4.10 -19.55 -1.18
CA ILE A 57 -2.72 -20.04 -1.42
C ILE A 57 -1.72 -19.33 -0.51
N MET A 58 -1.87 -18.02 -0.31
CA MET A 58 -1.01 -17.26 0.60
C MET A 58 -1.16 -17.75 2.04
N HIS A 59 -2.38 -17.95 2.52
CA HIS A 59 -2.65 -18.52 3.84
C HIS A 59 -1.96 -19.88 4.03
N GLU A 60 -2.17 -20.80 3.07
CA GLU A 60 -1.67 -22.16 3.16
C GLU A 60 -0.15 -22.30 3.03
N LYS A 61 0.50 -21.42 2.25
CA LYS A 61 1.89 -21.61 1.82
C LYS A 61 2.86 -20.55 2.32
N LEU A 62 2.42 -19.32 2.52
CA LEU A 62 3.30 -18.17 2.70
C LEU A 62 3.08 -17.42 4.01
N GLN A 63 1.89 -17.49 4.63
CA GLN A 63 1.56 -16.73 5.83
C GLN A 63 2.48 -17.05 7.00
N ALA A 64 2.88 -18.30 7.18
CA ALA A 64 3.81 -18.72 8.22
C ALA A 64 5.20 -18.04 8.10
N TYR A 65 5.51 -17.49 6.92
CA TYR A 65 6.75 -16.77 6.64
C TYR A 65 6.56 -15.24 6.62
N GLY A 66 5.38 -14.75 7.07
CA GLY A 66 5.10 -13.32 7.21
C GLY A 66 4.41 -12.66 5.99
N TRP A 67 4.06 -13.41 4.97
CA TRP A 67 3.29 -12.91 3.81
C TRP A 67 1.82 -12.76 4.18
N THR A 68 1.35 -11.52 4.33
CA THR A 68 0.03 -11.26 4.91
C THR A 68 -0.86 -10.32 4.10
N TYR A 69 -0.34 -9.60 3.11
CA TYR A 69 -1.13 -8.65 2.34
C TYR A 69 -1.55 -9.22 0.99
N VAL A 70 -2.85 -9.14 0.69
CA VAL A 70 -3.44 -9.48 -0.61
C VAL A 70 -4.03 -8.22 -1.20
N ASN A 71 -3.40 -7.70 -2.27
CA ASN A 71 -3.73 -6.40 -2.83
C ASN A 71 -4.34 -6.54 -4.23
N ILE A 72 -5.46 -5.87 -4.46
CA ILE A 72 -6.02 -5.64 -5.79
C ILE A 72 -5.42 -4.35 -6.35
N ASP A 73 -4.93 -4.40 -7.57
CA ASP A 73 -4.44 -3.25 -8.33
C ASP A 73 -5.57 -2.62 -9.15
N ASP A 74 -5.24 -1.76 -10.12
CA ASP A 74 -6.14 -1.02 -11.00
C ASP A 74 -7.15 -1.93 -11.74
N GLY A 75 -8.35 -1.43 -11.99
CA GLY A 75 -9.40 -2.11 -12.77
C GLY A 75 -10.49 -2.79 -11.95
N TRP A 76 -10.64 -2.42 -10.69
CA TRP A 76 -11.77 -2.83 -9.84
C TRP A 76 -12.92 -1.82 -9.86
N GLU A 77 -12.66 -0.61 -10.30
CA GLU A 77 -13.54 0.54 -10.24
C GLU A 77 -14.72 0.37 -11.22
N ALA A 78 -15.91 0.82 -10.81
CA ALA A 78 -17.03 0.98 -11.71
C ALA A 78 -16.81 2.15 -12.69
N ASP A 79 -17.58 2.20 -13.75
CA ASP A 79 -17.49 3.25 -14.77
C ASP A 79 -18.06 4.59 -14.31
N GLU A 80 -18.87 4.61 -13.24
CA GLU A 80 -19.51 5.82 -12.72
C GLU A 80 -19.54 5.79 -11.18
N ARG A 81 -19.47 6.98 -10.57
CA ARG A 81 -19.75 7.16 -9.15
C ARG A 81 -21.25 7.21 -8.89
N THR A 82 -21.67 6.87 -7.67
CA THR A 82 -23.05 7.08 -7.24
C THR A 82 -23.38 8.57 -7.16
N PRO A 83 -24.67 8.94 -7.08
CA PRO A 83 -25.07 10.35 -6.85
C PRO A 83 -24.46 10.96 -5.57
N GLU A 84 -24.14 10.14 -4.58
CA GLU A 84 -23.49 10.54 -3.32
C GLU A 84 -21.97 10.66 -3.45
N GLY A 85 -21.41 10.32 -4.64
CA GLY A 85 -19.99 10.40 -4.95
C GLY A 85 -19.19 9.16 -4.56
N GLU A 86 -19.82 8.11 -4.03
CA GLU A 86 -19.12 6.84 -3.74
C GLU A 86 -18.72 6.16 -5.05
N LEU A 87 -17.53 5.56 -5.08
CA LEU A 87 -17.05 4.74 -6.20
C LEU A 87 -17.31 3.27 -5.89
N PRO A 88 -18.31 2.64 -6.54
CA PRO A 88 -18.56 1.21 -6.37
C PRO A 88 -17.50 0.37 -7.08
N ALA A 89 -17.43 -0.89 -6.72
CA ALA A 89 -16.72 -1.88 -7.50
C ALA A 89 -17.51 -2.26 -8.77
N ASN A 90 -16.80 -2.72 -9.79
CA ASN A 90 -17.41 -3.24 -11.02
C ASN A 90 -17.90 -4.68 -10.83
N GLU A 91 -18.50 -5.25 -11.88
CA GLU A 91 -19.10 -6.59 -11.87
C GLU A 91 -18.12 -7.72 -11.57
N LYS A 92 -16.82 -7.52 -11.73
CA LYS A 92 -15.77 -8.51 -11.37
C LYS A 92 -15.61 -8.66 -9.87
N PHE A 93 -16.04 -7.67 -9.09
CA PHE A 93 -15.96 -7.60 -7.64
C PHE A 93 -17.33 -7.24 -7.05
N PRO A 94 -18.30 -8.13 -7.10
CA PRO A 94 -19.70 -7.81 -6.77
C PRO A 94 -19.93 -7.40 -5.31
N ASP A 95 -19.03 -7.82 -4.40
CA ASP A 95 -19.13 -7.49 -2.98
C ASP A 95 -17.73 -7.46 -2.32
N PHE A 96 -17.11 -6.29 -2.28
CA PHE A 96 -15.82 -6.11 -1.62
C PHE A 96 -15.86 -6.39 -0.13
N LYS A 97 -16.97 -6.11 0.55
CA LYS A 97 -17.07 -6.39 1.99
C LYS A 97 -16.95 -7.88 2.26
N THR A 98 -17.68 -8.69 1.51
CA THR A 98 -17.62 -10.16 1.63
C THR A 98 -16.25 -10.71 1.22
N LEU A 99 -15.60 -10.14 0.19
CA LEU A 99 -14.25 -10.52 -0.20
C LEU A 99 -13.24 -10.21 0.91
N THR A 100 -13.31 -9.01 1.48
CA THR A 100 -12.42 -8.58 2.56
C THR A 100 -12.62 -9.41 3.83
N ASP A 101 -13.87 -9.70 4.20
CA ASP A 101 -14.19 -10.55 5.35
C ASP A 101 -13.62 -11.97 5.18
N TYR A 102 -13.67 -12.51 3.96
CA TYR A 102 -13.04 -13.78 3.66
C TYR A 102 -11.51 -13.72 3.84
N ILE A 103 -10.85 -12.69 3.30
CA ILE A 103 -9.41 -12.50 3.44
C ILE A 103 -9.03 -12.36 4.92
N HIS A 104 -9.78 -11.58 5.69
CA HIS A 104 -9.57 -11.41 7.13
C HIS A 104 -9.81 -12.72 7.89
N SER A 105 -10.78 -13.56 7.49
CA SER A 105 -11.01 -14.85 8.13
C SER A 105 -9.82 -15.82 8.02
N LEU A 106 -8.97 -15.62 7.01
CA LEU A 106 -7.70 -16.34 6.84
C LEU A 106 -6.54 -15.72 7.64
N GLY A 107 -6.78 -14.64 8.41
CA GLY A 107 -5.74 -13.89 9.14
C GLY A 107 -4.85 -13.05 8.23
N LEU A 108 -5.31 -12.76 7.00
CA LEU A 108 -4.62 -11.92 6.02
C LEU A 108 -5.20 -10.50 6.02
N LYS A 109 -4.57 -9.59 5.30
CA LYS A 109 -4.95 -8.20 5.14
C LYS A 109 -5.27 -7.89 3.67
N PHE A 110 -6.25 -7.01 3.45
CA PHE A 110 -6.71 -6.64 2.13
C PHE A 110 -6.23 -5.25 1.72
N GLY A 111 -5.69 -5.13 0.52
CA GLY A 111 -5.26 -3.85 -0.05
C GLY A 111 -5.97 -3.52 -1.35
N ILE A 112 -6.05 -2.22 -1.61
CA ILE A 112 -6.70 -1.63 -2.78
C ILE A 112 -5.80 -0.62 -3.47
N TYR A 113 -6.12 -0.27 -4.69
CA TYR A 113 -5.43 0.70 -5.54
C TYR A 113 -6.33 1.91 -5.81
N SER A 114 -5.73 3.10 -5.90
CA SER A 114 -6.33 4.28 -6.48
C SER A 114 -5.25 5.27 -6.97
N SER A 115 -5.68 6.45 -7.44
CA SER A 115 -4.82 7.51 -7.97
C SER A 115 -5.46 8.88 -7.74
N PRO A 116 -4.66 9.96 -7.55
CA PRO A 116 -5.14 11.30 -7.27
C PRO A 116 -5.76 12.01 -8.48
N GLY A 117 -5.59 11.49 -9.67
CA GLY A 117 -6.15 12.08 -10.89
C GLY A 117 -7.65 11.85 -11.03
N TRP A 118 -8.23 12.45 -12.06
CA TRP A 118 -9.58 12.09 -12.52
C TRP A 118 -9.65 10.63 -12.95
N THR A 119 -8.52 10.13 -13.45
CA THR A 119 -8.41 8.73 -13.88
C THR A 119 -7.16 8.08 -13.31
N THR A 120 -7.23 6.75 -13.14
CA THR A 120 -6.12 5.88 -12.81
C THR A 120 -5.19 5.68 -14.01
N CYS A 121 -4.10 4.92 -13.83
CA CYS A 121 -3.20 4.50 -14.91
C CYS A 121 -3.93 3.69 -15.99
N GLY A 122 -4.88 2.86 -15.61
CA GLY A 122 -5.76 2.08 -16.50
C GLY A 122 -6.94 2.86 -17.08
N ARG A 123 -7.02 4.17 -16.79
CA ARG A 123 -8.11 5.06 -17.21
C ARG A 123 -9.46 4.78 -16.57
N HIS A 124 -9.48 4.08 -15.44
CA HIS A 124 -10.65 3.98 -14.57
C HIS A 124 -10.79 5.26 -13.72
N ILE A 125 -11.84 5.38 -12.95
CA ILE A 125 -12.11 6.56 -12.11
C ILE A 125 -11.07 6.64 -10.98
N GLY A 126 -10.40 7.79 -10.85
CA GLY A 126 -9.51 8.10 -9.74
C GLY A 126 -10.23 8.82 -8.59
N SER A 127 -9.45 9.18 -7.56
CA SER A 127 -9.99 9.77 -6.31
C SER A 127 -10.11 11.30 -6.33
N CYS A 128 -9.77 11.98 -7.44
CA CYS A 128 -9.77 13.43 -7.53
C CYS A 128 -11.06 14.05 -7.00
N GLN A 129 -10.96 14.94 -5.99
CA GLN A 129 -12.07 15.60 -5.28
C GLN A 129 -13.01 14.65 -4.50
N HIS A 130 -12.67 13.37 -4.37
CA HIS A 130 -13.45 12.36 -3.67
C HIS A 130 -12.66 11.60 -2.60
N GLU A 131 -11.45 12.07 -2.25
CA GLU A 131 -10.50 11.34 -1.40
C GLU A 131 -11.12 10.93 -0.06
N LEU A 132 -11.88 11.82 0.59
CA LEU A 132 -12.56 11.52 1.85
C LEU A 132 -13.72 10.54 1.67
N THR A 133 -14.47 10.65 0.57
CA THR A 133 -15.58 9.72 0.26
C THR A 133 -15.02 8.32 0.01
N ASP A 134 -13.95 8.23 -0.77
CA ASP A 134 -13.26 6.98 -1.06
C ASP A 134 -12.67 6.35 0.21
N ALA A 135 -11.97 7.14 1.05
CA ALA A 135 -11.44 6.66 2.32
C ALA A 135 -12.54 6.08 3.24
N LYS A 136 -13.70 6.75 3.36
CA LYS A 136 -14.85 6.24 4.11
C LYS A 136 -15.43 4.95 3.52
N THR A 137 -15.44 4.83 2.20
CA THR A 137 -15.90 3.62 1.52
C THR A 137 -14.94 2.46 1.78
N TRP A 138 -13.64 2.69 1.70
CA TRP A 138 -12.62 1.69 2.03
C TRP A 138 -12.64 1.28 3.50
N GLU A 139 -12.91 2.21 4.42
CA GLU A 139 -13.17 1.88 5.83
C GLU A 139 -14.35 0.91 5.98
N LYS A 140 -15.48 1.18 5.33
CA LYS A 140 -16.68 0.31 5.32
C LYS A 140 -16.35 -1.08 4.78
N TRP A 141 -15.54 -1.16 3.74
CA TRP A 141 -15.11 -2.43 3.15
C TRP A 141 -14.08 -3.19 3.99
N GLY A 142 -13.38 -2.49 4.91
CA GLY A 142 -12.37 -3.10 5.76
C GLY A 142 -10.98 -3.14 5.13
N VAL A 143 -10.67 -2.22 4.24
CA VAL A 143 -9.35 -2.11 3.58
C VAL A 143 -8.24 -1.83 4.60
N ASP A 144 -7.09 -2.51 4.46
CA ASP A 144 -5.92 -2.40 5.34
C ASP A 144 -4.72 -1.71 4.67
N TYR A 145 -4.72 -1.58 3.35
CA TYR A 145 -3.61 -1.06 2.56
C TYR A 145 -4.12 -0.32 1.34
N LEU A 146 -3.55 0.85 1.08
CA LEU A 146 -3.80 1.65 -0.12
C LEU A 146 -2.52 1.82 -0.91
N LYS A 147 -2.47 1.30 -2.14
CA LYS A 147 -1.52 1.73 -3.16
C LYS A 147 -2.09 2.97 -3.86
N TYR A 148 -1.49 4.13 -3.62
CA TYR A 148 -1.93 5.39 -4.21
C TYR A 148 -0.91 5.87 -5.22
N ASP A 149 -1.22 5.68 -6.48
CA ASP A 149 -0.34 6.01 -7.62
C ASP A 149 -0.34 7.52 -7.89
N TYR A 150 0.20 7.96 -9.02
CA TYR A 150 0.22 9.38 -9.42
C TYR A 150 -0.51 9.63 -10.75
N CYS A 151 -1.02 8.59 -11.39
CA CYS A 151 -1.64 8.68 -12.70
C CYS A 151 -2.82 9.65 -12.73
N GLY A 152 -2.96 10.31 -13.88
CA GLY A 152 -4.03 11.30 -14.11
C GLY A 152 -3.80 12.65 -13.43
N TYR A 153 -2.93 12.76 -12.42
CA TYR A 153 -2.70 14.02 -11.73
C TYR A 153 -1.88 15.02 -12.54
N ALA A 154 -0.99 14.57 -13.40
CA ALA A 154 -0.22 15.44 -14.30
C ALA A 154 -1.10 16.34 -15.20
N ALA A 155 -2.36 15.98 -15.42
CA ALA A 155 -3.33 16.82 -16.14
C ALA A 155 -3.96 17.91 -15.26
N ILE A 156 -3.78 17.82 -13.95
CA ILE A 156 -4.36 18.71 -12.91
C ILE A 156 -3.29 19.62 -12.33
N GLU A 157 -2.06 19.12 -12.20
CA GLU A 157 -0.95 19.86 -11.60
C GLU A 157 -0.64 21.16 -12.37
N LYS A 158 -0.35 22.21 -11.62
CA LYS A 158 -0.05 23.53 -12.19
C LYS A 158 1.40 23.67 -12.66
N ASN A 159 2.29 22.89 -12.07
CA ASN A 159 3.71 22.86 -12.39
C ASN A 159 4.33 21.56 -11.82
N SER A 160 5.54 21.23 -12.25
CA SER A 160 6.25 20.01 -11.82
C SER A 160 7.19 20.27 -10.62
N GLU A 161 6.91 21.26 -9.78
CA GLU A 161 7.66 21.46 -8.55
C GLU A 161 7.37 20.35 -7.54
N GLU A 162 8.37 19.95 -6.78
CA GLU A 162 8.27 18.86 -5.82
C GLU A 162 7.11 19.04 -4.84
N LYS A 163 6.87 20.27 -4.37
CA LYS A 163 5.75 20.59 -3.49
C LYS A 163 4.38 20.30 -4.13
N THR A 164 4.22 20.60 -5.42
CA THR A 164 2.99 20.32 -6.18
C THR A 164 2.80 18.82 -6.35
N ILE A 165 3.88 18.07 -6.55
CA ILE A 165 3.86 16.61 -6.61
C ILE A 165 3.41 15.98 -5.28
N GLN A 166 3.80 16.57 -4.15
CA GLN A 166 3.44 16.06 -2.81
C GLN A 166 1.97 16.33 -2.46
N GLU A 167 1.37 17.42 -2.95
CA GLU A 167 0.01 17.86 -2.58
C GLU A 167 -1.03 16.73 -2.63
N PRO A 168 -1.19 15.95 -3.71
CA PRO A 168 -2.23 14.94 -3.77
C PRO A 168 -2.07 13.83 -2.75
N PHE A 169 -0.82 13.51 -2.38
CA PHE A 169 -0.55 12.51 -1.35
C PHE A 169 -0.91 13.03 0.04
N ILE A 170 -0.64 14.31 0.31
CA ILE A 170 -1.04 14.99 1.56
C ILE A 170 -2.57 15.07 1.66
N VAL A 171 -3.27 15.38 0.55
CA VAL A 171 -4.74 15.41 0.51
C VAL A 171 -5.32 14.04 0.87
N MET A 172 -4.82 12.96 0.26
CA MET A 172 -5.26 11.60 0.60
C MET A 172 -4.89 11.24 2.04
N ARG A 173 -3.69 11.60 2.55
CA ARG A 173 -3.34 11.36 3.97
C ARG A 173 -4.34 12.03 4.91
N ASN A 174 -4.68 13.29 4.65
CA ASN A 174 -5.67 14.02 5.45
C ASN A 174 -7.07 13.37 5.39
N ALA A 175 -7.43 12.73 4.29
CA ALA A 175 -8.67 11.97 4.18
C ALA A 175 -8.62 10.68 5.02
N LEU A 176 -7.51 9.93 4.95
CA LEU A 176 -7.29 8.73 5.74
C LEU A 176 -7.23 9.03 7.25
N ASP A 177 -6.76 10.20 7.68
CA ASP A 177 -6.72 10.61 9.09
C ASP A 177 -8.11 10.91 9.68
N GLN A 178 -9.13 11.07 8.83
CA GLN A 178 -10.51 11.33 9.26
C GLN A 178 -11.34 10.06 9.43
N ILE A 179 -10.83 8.91 9.08
CA ILE A 179 -11.48 7.61 9.30
C ILE A 179 -10.92 6.92 10.54
N LYS A 180 -11.62 5.91 11.04
CA LYS A 180 -11.23 5.18 12.28
C LYS A 180 -10.34 3.97 12.01
N ARG A 181 -10.25 3.55 10.73
CA ARG A 181 -9.46 2.39 10.34
C ARG A 181 -8.05 2.80 9.98
N ASP A 182 -7.07 2.12 10.56
CA ASP A 182 -5.67 2.25 10.14
C ASP A 182 -5.47 1.60 8.78
N ILE A 183 -5.12 2.41 7.77
CA ILE A 183 -4.79 1.95 6.42
C ILE A 183 -3.32 2.24 6.16
N VAL A 184 -2.54 1.20 5.84
CA VAL A 184 -1.16 1.35 5.39
C VAL A 184 -1.16 2.12 4.07
N TYR A 185 -0.48 3.26 4.06
CA TYR A 185 -0.48 4.18 2.92
C TYR A 185 0.81 4.08 2.12
N CYS A 186 0.69 3.63 0.87
CA CYS A 186 1.79 3.52 -0.07
C CYS A 186 1.77 4.67 -1.07
N VAL A 187 2.79 5.52 -1.04
CA VAL A 187 3.02 6.60 -2.02
C VAL A 187 3.58 5.98 -3.30
N GLY A 188 2.73 5.89 -4.33
CA GLY A 188 3.00 5.17 -5.57
C GLY A 188 3.84 5.93 -6.60
N TYR A 189 4.25 7.16 -6.33
CA TYR A 189 5.02 7.97 -7.26
C TYR A 189 6.44 7.44 -7.42
N GLY A 190 6.74 6.87 -8.58
CA GLY A 190 8.04 6.25 -8.88
C GLY A 190 9.09 7.22 -9.44
N ALA A 191 9.16 8.46 -8.94
CA ALA A 191 10.14 9.45 -9.34
C ALA A 191 11.37 9.46 -8.44
N PRO A 192 12.49 10.01 -8.90
CA PRO A 192 13.65 10.26 -8.05
C PRO A 192 13.27 11.09 -6.82
N ASN A 193 13.95 10.79 -5.70
CA ASN A 193 13.84 11.54 -4.43
C ASN A 193 12.52 11.41 -3.67
N VAL A 194 11.57 10.55 -4.07
CA VAL A 194 10.34 10.32 -3.29
C VAL A 194 10.66 9.88 -1.85
N TRP A 195 11.74 9.16 -1.65
CA TRP A 195 12.23 8.75 -0.33
C TRP A 195 12.60 9.91 0.60
N ASN A 196 12.90 11.10 0.08
CA ASN A 196 13.19 12.28 0.90
C ASN A 196 11.93 12.90 1.51
N TRP A 197 10.77 12.72 0.88
CA TRP A 197 9.53 13.38 1.28
C TRP A 197 8.34 12.42 1.51
N GLY A 198 8.43 11.16 1.08
CA GLY A 198 7.31 10.22 1.16
C GLY A 198 6.75 10.05 2.57
N ALA A 199 7.63 10.03 3.59
CA ALA A 199 7.23 10.01 4.99
C ALA A 199 6.58 11.31 5.45
N GLU A 200 7.00 12.47 4.94
CA GLU A 200 6.43 13.78 5.27
C GLU A 200 5.04 13.95 4.65
N ALA A 201 4.82 13.38 3.46
CA ALA A 201 3.52 13.28 2.83
C ALA A 201 2.57 12.27 3.53
N GLY A 202 3.03 11.63 4.62
CA GLY A 202 2.26 10.70 5.44
C GLY A 202 2.30 9.25 4.95
N GLY A 203 3.18 8.92 3.99
CA GLY A 203 3.38 7.55 3.52
C GLY A 203 4.00 6.65 4.58
N ASN A 204 3.51 5.43 4.67
CA ASN A 204 4.16 4.36 5.44
C ASN A 204 5.21 3.63 4.60
N LEU A 205 5.04 3.63 3.28
CA LEU A 205 6.02 3.16 2.31
C LEU A 205 5.88 3.95 1.01
N TRP A 206 6.91 3.88 0.17
CA TRP A 206 6.95 4.58 -1.09
C TRP A 206 7.78 3.82 -2.11
N ARG A 207 7.58 4.15 -3.37
CA ARG A 207 8.39 3.61 -4.45
C ARG A 207 9.72 4.35 -4.51
N THR A 208 10.79 3.61 -4.74
CA THR A 208 12.14 4.16 -4.92
C THR A 208 12.58 4.13 -6.38
N THR A 209 11.85 3.40 -7.24
CA THR A 209 12.17 3.23 -8.65
C THR A 209 10.91 3.19 -9.52
N ARG A 210 11.10 3.12 -10.82
CA ARG A 210 10.05 2.81 -11.80
C ARG A 210 9.62 1.33 -11.68
N ASP A 211 8.64 0.94 -12.50
CA ASP A 211 8.11 -0.42 -12.48
C ASP A 211 9.17 -1.46 -12.79
N ILE A 212 9.10 -2.55 -12.01
CA ILE A 212 9.88 -3.75 -12.25
C ILE A 212 9.24 -4.58 -13.38
N ASN A 213 10.07 -5.31 -14.12
CA ASN A 213 9.64 -6.36 -15.02
C ASN A 213 10.50 -7.62 -14.81
N ASP A 214 10.17 -8.73 -15.46
CA ASP A 214 10.82 -10.03 -15.32
C ASP A 214 12.15 -10.18 -16.10
N GLN A 215 12.82 -9.07 -16.40
CA GLN A 215 14.14 -9.06 -17.00
C GLN A 215 15.21 -8.92 -15.92
N TRP A 216 16.18 -9.84 -15.93
CA TRP A 216 17.22 -9.92 -14.90
C TRP A 216 18.03 -8.62 -14.71
N ASN A 217 18.38 -7.95 -15.80
CA ASN A 217 19.06 -6.64 -15.74
C ASN A 217 18.24 -5.56 -15.05
N ILE A 218 16.92 -5.56 -15.20
CA ILE A 218 16.01 -4.61 -14.51
C ILE A 218 15.89 -4.97 -13.04
N VAL A 219 15.71 -6.26 -12.71
CA VAL A 219 15.67 -6.74 -11.32
C VAL A 219 16.96 -6.38 -10.58
N MET A 220 18.12 -6.61 -11.18
CA MET A 220 19.42 -6.27 -10.59
C MET A 220 19.61 -4.77 -10.46
N ALA A 221 19.27 -3.97 -11.47
CA ALA A 221 19.40 -2.52 -11.42
C ALA A 221 18.53 -1.91 -10.30
N ILE A 222 17.30 -2.40 -10.15
CA ILE A 222 16.39 -1.95 -9.09
C ILE A 222 16.91 -2.41 -7.72
N GLY A 223 17.22 -3.70 -7.55
CA GLY A 223 17.67 -4.25 -6.27
C GLY A 223 18.96 -3.63 -5.76
N CYS A 224 19.96 -3.45 -6.62
CA CYS A 224 21.25 -2.87 -6.24
C CYS A 224 21.23 -1.35 -6.03
N PHE A 225 20.14 -0.67 -6.38
CA PHE A 225 19.99 0.78 -6.17
C PHE A 225 19.54 1.14 -4.76
N GLN A 226 19.01 0.20 -3.98
CA GLN A 226 18.28 0.49 -2.74
C GLN A 226 19.15 1.02 -1.60
N ASP A 227 20.43 0.74 -1.57
CA ASP A 227 21.35 1.23 -0.54
C ASP A 227 21.42 2.76 -0.44
N VAL A 228 21.19 3.48 -1.55
CA VAL A 228 21.10 4.95 -1.54
C VAL A 228 19.86 5.48 -0.81
N CYS A 229 18.88 4.63 -0.55
CA CYS A 229 17.63 4.99 0.13
C CYS A 229 17.56 4.41 1.57
N ALA A 230 18.52 3.58 1.97
CA ALA A 230 18.47 2.84 3.23
C ALA A 230 18.40 3.74 4.48
N TYR A 231 18.97 4.95 4.42
CA TYR A 231 19.00 5.89 5.54
C TYR A 231 17.63 6.45 5.94
N VAL A 232 16.62 6.39 5.08
CA VAL A 232 15.26 6.88 5.36
C VAL A 232 14.33 5.81 5.91
N SER A 233 14.75 4.55 5.89
CA SER A 233 13.93 3.43 6.34
C SER A 233 13.92 3.33 7.86
N ALA A 234 12.73 3.20 8.43
CA ALA A 234 12.50 2.99 9.85
C ALA A 234 11.15 2.27 10.08
N PRO A 235 10.88 1.68 11.25
CA PRO A 235 9.58 1.10 11.56
C PRO A 235 8.43 2.07 11.26
N GLY A 236 7.47 1.63 10.43
CA GLY A 236 6.35 2.43 9.94
C GLY A 236 6.65 3.34 8.74
N LYS A 237 7.89 3.28 8.22
CA LYS A 237 8.37 4.14 7.10
C LYS A 237 9.38 3.35 6.25
N TYR A 238 8.95 2.84 5.09
CA TYR A 238 9.76 2.00 4.21
C TYR A 238 9.67 2.40 2.74
#